data_565c0ebc5db9ca06f6f365bcdfcfe575
#
_entry.id   565c0ebc5db9ca06f6f365bcdfcfe575
#
_cell.length_a   1.000
_cell.length_b   1.000
_cell.length_c   1.000
_cell.angle_alpha   90.00
_cell.angle_beta   90.00
_cell.angle_gamma   90.00
#
_symmetry.space_group_name_H-M   'P 1'
#
loop_
_entity.id
_entity.type
_entity.pdbx_description
1 polymer ?
#
loop_
_entity_poly.entity_id
_entity_poly.type
_entity_poly.pdbx_seq_one_letter_code
_entity_poly.pdbx_strand_id
1 'polypeptide(L)'
;MALKKAEFNDDEVPIFEEALVYKRGEYWQMRMWLAKEHKYARFSLKTRNRATAIDKAKLHYHELMAGQLQGKSYFSITTRMGVEMYLEHRKKDVTNGYIVSGRYNTIATHLNHWLTFIGKDVKLKELERTDSEDYFASRTKTKGEEVLKISQTTVENEQSSVNAMMSWLYKKKETYIDGFDFKRLKAVDKGAEENRRNTFTDEEVGRWTKALSEYIKDAEKDLTEPNNLVKAVCGYYLGFSLITGLRRGEQLQLKWSDVEDMEHEVARKNPFDLLKITVRGETSKVRKTRKFVVKDSVYLKGLIELTRQRHTGKILEPDLMALVQNEVMFSTNGKTAVTTRAIGVHFDKLITLAKIENADKRGLVPYSMRHYFITQRVNSNLPPASVAEMCGTSITQIEKTYYHTTEEKMVSNALAGYYVKDGMLIPK
;
A
#
# COMPACT_ATOMS: atom_id res chain seq x y z
N MET A 1 -15.66 -32.79 31.20
CA MET A 1 -16.08 -34.21 31.38
C MET A 1 -15.26 -34.75 32.53
N ALA A 2 -15.91 -35.10 33.63
CA ALA A 2 -15.27 -35.81 34.74
C ALA A 2 -14.69 -37.15 34.25
N LEU A 3 -13.75 -37.70 34.99
CA LEU A 3 -13.18 -39.01 34.71
C LEU A 3 -14.33 -40.04 34.61
N LYS A 4 -14.51 -40.65 33.44
CA LYS A 4 -15.60 -41.61 33.20
C LYS A 4 -15.42 -42.99 33.88
N LYS A 5 -14.32 -43.16 34.60
CA LYS A 5 -13.93 -44.44 35.20
C LYS A 5 -14.31 -44.43 36.68
N ALA A 6 -15.13 -45.38 37.10
CA ALA A 6 -15.56 -45.52 38.52
C ALA A 6 -14.53 -46.25 39.37
N GLU A 7 -13.67 -47.11 38.78
CA GLU A 7 -12.64 -47.87 39.50
C GLU A 7 -11.27 -47.63 38.85
N PHE A 8 -10.25 -47.45 39.73
CA PHE A 8 -8.86 -47.21 39.32
C PHE A 8 -7.97 -48.38 39.80
N ASN A 9 -7.02 -48.77 38.97
CA ASN A 9 -6.04 -49.81 39.32
C ASN A 9 -4.95 -49.18 40.23
N ASP A 10 -4.12 -50.06 40.89
CA ASP A 10 -3.01 -49.62 41.74
C ASP A 10 -2.02 -48.68 41.04
N ASP A 11 -1.88 -48.77 39.75
CA ASP A 11 -1.05 -47.93 38.87
C ASP A 11 -1.78 -46.72 38.33
N GLU A 12 -2.97 -46.37 38.83
CA GLU A 12 -3.77 -45.20 38.44
C GLU A 12 -4.20 -44.39 39.69
N VAL A 13 -3.95 -43.12 39.67
CA VAL A 13 -4.33 -42.24 40.77
C VAL A 13 -5.08 -41.02 40.22
N PRO A 14 -6.36 -40.86 40.55
CA PRO A 14 -7.09 -39.65 40.17
C PRO A 14 -6.55 -38.43 40.93
N ILE A 15 -6.40 -37.32 40.19
CA ILE A 15 -6.04 -36.02 40.76
C ILE A 15 -7.21 -35.08 40.43
N PHE A 16 -8.00 -34.78 41.41
CA PHE A 16 -9.25 -34.05 41.24
C PHE A 16 -10.19 -34.77 40.25
N GLU A 17 -11.13 -34.04 39.65
CA GLU A 17 -12.14 -34.65 38.75
C GLU A 17 -11.67 -34.80 37.29
N GLU A 18 -10.66 -34.03 36.84
CA GLU A 18 -10.28 -33.94 35.43
C GLU A 18 -8.93 -34.54 35.07
N ALA A 19 -8.12 -34.92 36.07
CA ALA A 19 -6.78 -35.42 35.87
C ALA A 19 -6.55 -36.81 36.42
N LEU A 20 -5.70 -37.60 35.75
CA LEU A 20 -5.29 -38.92 36.10
C LEU A 20 -3.77 -39.06 36.00
N VAL A 21 -3.16 -39.54 37.08
CA VAL A 21 -1.76 -40.00 37.09
C VAL A 21 -1.78 -41.51 36.87
N TYR A 22 -0.98 -41.99 35.96
CA TYR A 22 -0.89 -43.39 35.60
C TYR A 22 0.54 -43.82 35.29
N LYS A 23 0.86 -45.08 35.55
CA LYS A 23 2.18 -45.63 35.28
C LYS A 23 2.28 -46.13 33.83
N ARG A 24 3.38 -45.76 33.15
CA ARG A 24 3.70 -46.27 31.79
C ARG A 24 5.15 -46.71 31.77
N GLY A 25 5.36 -47.97 31.71
CA GLY A 25 6.69 -48.56 31.94
C GLY A 25 7.14 -48.25 33.40
N GLU A 26 8.35 -47.77 33.57
CA GLU A 26 8.89 -47.40 34.89
C GLU A 26 8.50 -46.02 35.37
N TYR A 27 7.96 -45.15 34.50
CA TYR A 27 7.71 -43.74 34.81
C TYR A 27 6.23 -43.44 34.96
N TRP A 28 5.93 -42.53 35.89
CA TRP A 28 4.61 -41.99 36.07
C TRP A 28 4.33 -40.90 35.05
N GLN A 29 3.11 -40.89 34.49
CA GLN A 29 2.57 -39.96 33.50
C GLN A 29 1.35 -39.29 34.13
N MET A 30 1.01 -38.10 33.63
CA MET A 30 -0.25 -37.43 33.93
C MET A 30 -1.01 -37.17 32.64
N ARG A 31 -2.33 -37.34 32.68
CA ARG A 31 -3.26 -36.80 31.67
C ARG A 31 -4.32 -35.96 32.37
N MET A 32 -4.67 -34.83 31.75
CA MET A 32 -5.70 -33.95 32.23
C MET A 32 -6.60 -33.53 31.06
N TRP A 33 -7.91 -33.56 31.24
CA TRP A 33 -8.85 -33.09 30.24
C TRP A 33 -8.94 -31.57 30.31
N LEU A 34 -8.66 -30.92 29.20
CA LEU A 34 -8.78 -29.48 29.06
C LEU A 34 -10.12 -29.17 28.39
N ALA A 35 -11.12 -28.80 29.18
CA ALA A 35 -12.50 -28.64 28.70
C ALA A 35 -12.64 -27.58 27.60
N LYS A 36 -11.91 -26.45 27.69
CA LYS A 36 -11.93 -25.38 26.68
C LYS A 36 -11.27 -25.76 25.37
N GLU A 37 -10.33 -26.70 25.37
CA GLU A 37 -9.57 -27.12 24.18
C GLU A 37 -10.06 -28.48 23.64
N HIS A 38 -10.99 -29.13 24.33
CA HIS A 38 -11.55 -30.45 23.99
C HIS A 38 -10.47 -31.52 23.74
N LYS A 39 -9.38 -31.50 24.53
CA LYS A 39 -8.22 -32.40 24.38
C LYS A 39 -7.63 -32.78 25.74
N TYR A 40 -6.93 -33.93 25.78
CA TYR A 40 -6.14 -34.31 26.90
C TYR A 40 -4.71 -33.76 26.82
N ALA A 41 -4.29 -32.93 27.75
CA ALA A 41 -2.88 -32.68 28.02
C ALA A 41 -2.26 -33.94 28.62
N ARG A 42 -1.09 -34.36 28.13
CA ARG A 42 -0.35 -35.54 28.59
C ARG A 42 1.11 -35.19 28.71
N PHE A 43 1.74 -35.55 29.82
CA PHE A 43 3.17 -35.31 30.05
C PHE A 43 3.76 -36.30 31.05
N SER A 44 5.05 -36.56 30.95
CA SER A 44 5.80 -37.38 31.86
C SER A 44 6.11 -36.60 33.13
N LEU A 45 5.89 -37.21 34.31
CA LEU A 45 6.26 -36.63 35.61
C LEU A 45 7.74 -36.85 35.94
N LYS A 46 8.48 -37.56 35.06
CA LYS A 46 9.91 -37.84 35.15
C LYS A 46 10.30 -38.39 36.54
N THR A 47 9.50 -39.29 37.11
CA THR A 47 9.75 -39.96 38.38
C THR A 47 9.21 -41.39 38.36
N ARG A 48 9.87 -42.29 39.13
CA ARG A 48 9.42 -43.65 39.39
C ARG A 48 8.69 -43.75 40.73
N ASN A 49 8.86 -42.76 41.60
CA ASN A 49 8.23 -42.73 42.91
C ASN A 49 6.79 -42.21 42.79
N ARG A 50 5.84 -42.99 43.36
CA ARG A 50 4.40 -42.69 43.35
C ARG A 50 4.04 -41.40 44.07
N ALA A 51 4.59 -41.19 45.30
CA ALA A 51 4.28 -40.00 46.10
C ALA A 51 4.77 -38.73 45.39
N THR A 52 6.02 -38.72 44.91
CA THR A 52 6.58 -37.62 44.12
C THR A 52 5.78 -37.36 42.82
N ALA A 53 5.23 -38.40 42.21
CA ALA A 53 4.39 -38.24 41.02
C ALA A 53 3.08 -37.52 41.34
N ILE A 54 2.44 -37.87 42.45
CA ILE A 54 1.20 -37.22 42.91
C ILE A 54 1.44 -35.75 43.20
N ASP A 55 2.52 -35.39 43.90
CA ASP A 55 2.84 -34.02 44.26
C ASP A 55 3.11 -33.17 42.99
N LYS A 56 3.92 -33.72 42.05
CA LYS A 56 4.15 -33.05 40.77
C LYS A 56 2.88 -32.89 39.96
N ALA A 57 2.02 -33.90 39.95
CA ALA A 57 0.76 -33.86 39.21
C ALA A 57 -0.20 -32.77 39.78
N LYS A 58 -0.28 -32.63 41.11
CA LYS A 58 -1.06 -31.56 41.76
C LYS A 58 -0.53 -30.18 41.34
N LEU A 59 0.79 -30.00 41.36
CA LEU A 59 1.41 -28.75 40.90
C LEU A 59 1.03 -28.41 39.45
N HIS A 60 1.26 -29.37 38.54
CA HIS A 60 0.89 -29.19 37.14
C HIS A 60 -0.61 -28.97 36.91
N TYR A 61 -1.47 -29.63 37.70
CA TYR A 61 -2.91 -29.40 37.64
C TYR A 61 -3.24 -27.93 37.95
N HIS A 62 -2.69 -27.39 39.05
CA HIS A 62 -2.93 -26.00 39.41
C HIS A 62 -2.37 -25.00 38.39
N GLU A 63 -1.19 -25.27 37.81
CA GLU A 63 -0.61 -24.45 36.75
C GLU A 63 -1.51 -24.42 35.50
N LEU A 64 -2.00 -25.57 35.08
CA LEU A 64 -2.90 -25.69 33.91
C LEU A 64 -4.24 -24.99 34.16
N MET A 65 -4.83 -25.19 35.37
CA MET A 65 -6.09 -24.56 35.76
C MET A 65 -5.93 -23.04 35.84
N ALA A 66 -4.87 -22.54 36.45
CA ALA A 66 -4.57 -21.10 36.51
C ALA A 66 -4.38 -20.52 35.10
N GLY A 67 -3.69 -21.24 34.20
CA GLY A 67 -3.58 -20.88 32.80
C GLY A 67 -4.93 -20.77 32.08
N GLN A 68 -5.82 -21.75 32.26
CA GLN A 68 -7.16 -21.75 31.68
C GLN A 68 -8.05 -20.62 32.22
N LEU A 69 -7.99 -20.34 33.53
CA LEU A 69 -8.70 -19.22 34.16
C LEU A 69 -8.23 -17.88 33.57
N GLN A 70 -6.93 -17.73 33.32
CA GLN A 70 -6.35 -16.58 32.64
C GLN A 70 -6.66 -16.56 31.10
N GLY A 71 -7.37 -17.55 30.57
CA GLY A 71 -7.70 -17.68 29.16
C GLY A 71 -6.51 -18.09 28.27
N LYS A 72 -5.45 -18.71 28.86
CA LYS A 72 -4.33 -19.27 28.09
C LYS A 72 -4.71 -20.65 27.56
N SER A 73 -4.41 -20.94 26.28
CA SER A 73 -4.50 -22.29 25.76
C SER A 73 -3.22 -23.08 26.10
N TYR A 74 -3.35 -24.35 26.40
CA TYR A 74 -2.21 -25.25 26.65
C TYR A 74 -1.56 -25.67 25.32
N PHE A 75 -2.40 -26.04 24.34
CA PHE A 75 -1.90 -26.40 23.03
C PHE A 75 -1.54 -25.16 22.21
N SER A 76 -0.40 -25.23 21.56
CA SER A 76 0.02 -24.20 20.64
C SER A 76 -0.55 -24.46 19.25
N ILE A 77 -1.12 -23.43 18.65
CA ILE A 77 -1.48 -23.45 17.23
C ILE A 77 -0.23 -23.27 16.37
N THR A 78 -0.32 -23.65 15.10
CA THR A 78 0.78 -23.47 14.15
C THR A 78 0.82 -22.03 13.61
N THR A 79 1.96 -21.65 13.05
CA THR A 79 2.13 -20.35 12.35
C THR A 79 1.10 -20.18 11.24
N ARG A 80 0.78 -21.24 10.47
CA ARG A 80 -0.30 -21.24 9.47
C ARG A 80 -1.64 -20.87 10.09
N MET A 81 -2.04 -21.57 11.15
CA MET A 81 -3.31 -21.32 11.83
C MET A 81 -3.38 -19.90 12.39
N GLY A 82 -2.28 -19.38 12.93
CA GLY A 82 -2.20 -18.01 13.44
C GLY A 82 -2.39 -16.96 12.33
N VAL A 83 -1.77 -17.18 11.17
CA VAL A 83 -1.96 -16.32 10.00
C VAL A 83 -3.41 -16.36 9.51
N GLU A 84 -4.01 -17.56 9.38
CA GLU A 84 -5.41 -17.71 8.97
C GLU A 84 -6.37 -17.01 9.91
N MET A 85 -6.20 -17.16 11.23
CA MET A 85 -7.00 -16.47 12.24
C MET A 85 -6.88 -14.95 12.12
N TYR A 86 -5.67 -14.44 11.94
CA TYR A 86 -5.46 -13.00 11.77
C TYR A 86 -6.06 -12.48 10.47
N LEU A 87 -5.92 -13.20 9.37
CA LEU A 87 -6.51 -12.81 8.09
C LEU A 87 -8.05 -12.83 8.15
N GLU A 88 -8.65 -13.79 8.84
CA GLU A 88 -10.10 -13.78 9.08
C GLU A 88 -10.54 -12.54 9.87
N HIS A 89 -9.78 -12.16 10.90
CA HIS A 89 -10.03 -10.91 11.64
C HIS A 89 -9.92 -9.69 10.71
N ARG A 90 -8.86 -9.59 9.90
CA ARG A 90 -8.70 -8.48 8.95
C ARG A 90 -9.77 -8.46 7.85
N LYS A 91 -10.31 -9.62 7.47
CA LYS A 91 -11.43 -9.70 6.54
C LYS A 91 -12.70 -9.06 7.12
N LYS A 92 -12.97 -9.27 8.41
CA LYS A 92 -14.06 -8.58 9.12
C LYS A 92 -13.86 -7.07 9.14
N ASP A 93 -12.61 -6.60 9.25
CA ASP A 93 -12.28 -5.16 9.17
C ASP A 93 -12.58 -4.57 7.78
N VAL A 94 -12.42 -5.36 6.70
CA VAL A 94 -12.86 -4.93 5.35
C VAL A 94 -14.38 -4.79 5.30
N THR A 95 -15.11 -5.77 5.80
CA THR A 95 -16.59 -5.75 5.82
C THR A 95 -17.13 -4.56 6.61
N ASN A 96 -16.47 -4.22 7.72
CA ASN A 96 -16.83 -3.10 8.60
C ASN A 96 -16.28 -1.75 8.11
N GLY A 97 -15.57 -1.70 6.98
CA GLY A 97 -15.02 -0.47 6.42
C GLY A 97 -13.79 0.12 7.14
N TYR A 98 -13.20 -0.60 8.12
CA TYR A 98 -11.98 -0.14 8.81
C TYR A 98 -10.74 -0.16 7.91
N ILE A 99 -10.69 -1.08 6.95
CA ILE A 99 -9.65 -1.14 5.92
C ILE A 99 -10.26 -1.43 4.55
N VAL A 100 -9.54 -1.03 3.49
CA VAL A 100 -9.92 -1.35 2.10
C VAL A 100 -9.39 -2.73 1.70
N SER A 101 -10.08 -3.41 0.75
CA SER A 101 -9.70 -4.73 0.23
C SER A 101 -8.25 -4.79 -0.25
N GLY A 102 -7.74 -3.72 -0.88
CA GLY A 102 -6.34 -3.64 -1.32
C GLY A 102 -5.35 -3.75 -0.16
N ARG A 103 -5.66 -3.17 1.01
CA ARG A 103 -4.82 -3.31 2.21
C ARG A 103 -4.85 -4.73 2.77
N TYR A 104 -6.01 -5.37 2.77
CA TYR A 104 -6.14 -6.78 3.14
C TYR A 104 -5.25 -7.67 2.26
N ASN A 105 -5.34 -7.53 0.94
CA ASN A 105 -4.52 -8.31 -0.01
C ASN A 105 -3.02 -8.11 0.23
N THR A 106 -2.61 -6.87 0.51
CA THR A 106 -1.21 -6.55 0.86
C THR A 106 -0.78 -7.29 2.13
N ILE A 107 -1.59 -7.25 3.19
CA ILE A 107 -1.30 -7.96 4.45
C ILE A 107 -1.20 -9.47 4.21
N ALA A 108 -2.13 -10.05 3.46
CA ALA A 108 -2.12 -11.48 3.13
C ALA A 108 -0.83 -11.89 2.37
N THR A 109 -0.41 -11.08 1.40
CA THR A 109 0.85 -11.29 0.68
C THR A 109 2.06 -11.23 1.60
N HIS A 110 2.13 -10.22 2.48
CA HIS A 110 3.22 -10.07 3.45
C HIS A 110 3.32 -11.28 4.38
N LEU A 111 2.19 -11.72 4.93
CA LEU A 111 2.16 -12.87 5.85
C LEU A 111 2.49 -14.19 5.14
N ASN A 112 2.11 -14.35 3.88
CA ASN A 112 2.50 -15.52 3.10
C ASN A 112 4.01 -15.58 2.85
N HIS A 113 4.66 -14.43 2.59
CA HIS A 113 6.12 -14.37 2.49
C HIS A 113 6.80 -14.78 3.80
N TRP A 114 6.29 -14.29 4.92
CA TRP A 114 6.82 -14.66 6.24
C TRP A 114 6.57 -16.14 6.56
N LEU A 115 5.40 -16.72 6.22
CA LEU A 115 5.13 -18.15 6.38
C LEU A 115 6.10 -19.04 5.58
N THR A 116 6.53 -18.57 4.42
CA THR A 116 7.53 -19.28 3.61
C THR A 116 8.90 -19.29 4.30
N PHE A 117 9.23 -18.21 5.00
CA PHE A 117 10.49 -18.08 5.75
C PHE A 117 10.49 -18.89 7.05
N ILE A 118 9.49 -18.67 7.92
CA ILE A 118 9.46 -19.27 9.26
C ILE A 118 9.02 -20.73 9.28
N GLY A 119 8.29 -21.18 8.27
CA GLY A 119 7.68 -22.50 8.21
C GLY A 119 6.21 -22.51 8.69
N LYS A 120 5.39 -23.32 8.04
CA LYS A 120 3.92 -23.32 8.24
C LYS A 120 3.47 -24.08 9.48
N ASP A 121 4.26 -25.05 9.94
CA ASP A 121 3.88 -25.99 10.98
C ASP A 121 4.63 -25.74 12.32
N VAL A 122 5.40 -24.65 12.38
CA VAL A 122 6.07 -24.21 13.62
C VAL A 122 5.02 -23.77 14.63
N LYS A 123 5.23 -24.13 15.90
CA LYS A 123 4.30 -23.78 16.97
C LYS A 123 4.52 -22.35 17.43
N LEU A 124 3.46 -21.54 17.46
CA LEU A 124 3.54 -20.11 17.83
C LEU A 124 4.13 -19.86 19.23
N LYS A 125 3.89 -20.79 20.19
CA LYS A 125 4.41 -20.66 21.55
C LYS A 125 5.88 -21.08 21.70
N GLU A 126 6.44 -21.70 20.67
CA GLU A 126 7.86 -22.09 20.60
C GLU A 126 8.71 -21.00 19.94
N LEU A 127 8.08 -19.98 19.33
CA LEU A 127 8.78 -18.89 18.68
C LEU A 127 9.42 -17.93 19.67
N GLU A 128 10.65 -17.53 19.37
CA GLU A 128 11.41 -16.52 20.07
C GLU A 128 11.48 -15.21 19.26
N ARG A 129 11.80 -14.11 19.92
CA ARG A 129 11.86 -12.79 19.27
C ARG A 129 12.91 -12.72 18.16
N THR A 130 13.93 -13.54 18.22
CA THR A 130 15.08 -13.59 17.29
C THR A 130 14.85 -14.49 16.08
N ASP A 131 13.83 -15.37 16.08
CA ASP A 131 13.60 -16.35 14.99
C ASP A 131 13.37 -15.73 13.61
N SER A 132 13.03 -14.46 13.57
CA SER A 132 12.84 -13.72 12.32
C SER A 132 13.87 -12.60 12.11
N GLU A 133 14.96 -12.54 12.88
CA GLU A 133 15.95 -11.46 12.78
C GLU A 133 16.56 -11.33 11.38
N ASP A 134 16.81 -12.44 10.69
CA ASP A 134 17.43 -12.50 9.37
C ASP A 134 16.41 -12.45 8.20
N TYR A 135 15.13 -12.18 8.49
CA TYR A 135 14.08 -12.13 7.47
C TYR A 135 14.42 -11.22 6.29
N PHE A 136 15.05 -10.06 6.54
CA PHE A 136 15.46 -9.14 5.48
C PHE A 136 16.45 -9.81 4.51
N ALA A 137 17.44 -10.51 5.03
CA ALA A 137 18.47 -11.16 4.20
C ALA A 137 17.91 -12.26 3.31
N SER A 138 16.86 -12.96 3.78
CA SER A 138 16.19 -14.05 3.05
C SER A 138 15.29 -13.57 1.91
N ARG A 139 14.91 -12.27 1.90
CA ARG A 139 13.94 -11.76 0.93
C ARG A 139 14.60 -11.42 -0.41
N THR A 140 14.31 -12.25 -1.40
CA THR A 140 14.75 -12.11 -2.79
C THR A 140 13.56 -12.22 -3.76
N LYS A 141 13.74 -11.78 -4.99
CA LYS A 141 12.81 -12.01 -6.11
C LYS A 141 13.60 -12.49 -7.33
N THR A 142 12.99 -13.30 -8.15
CA THR A 142 13.56 -13.75 -9.42
C THR A 142 13.02 -12.89 -10.56
N LYS A 143 13.90 -12.43 -11.44
CA LYS A 143 13.54 -11.76 -12.69
C LYS A 143 14.31 -12.43 -13.83
N GLY A 144 13.64 -13.32 -14.57
CA GLY A 144 14.32 -14.23 -15.50
C GLY A 144 15.25 -15.18 -14.72
N GLU A 145 16.51 -15.23 -15.08
CA GLU A 145 17.55 -16.01 -14.40
C GLU A 145 18.22 -15.26 -13.23
N GLU A 146 17.96 -13.98 -13.08
CA GLU A 146 18.60 -13.13 -12.06
C GLU A 146 17.83 -13.13 -10.74
N VAL A 147 18.55 -13.36 -9.63
CA VAL A 147 18.04 -13.27 -8.27
C VAL A 147 18.36 -11.90 -7.69
N LEU A 148 17.32 -11.08 -7.46
CA LEU A 148 17.44 -9.72 -6.96
C LEU A 148 16.99 -9.64 -5.51
N LYS A 149 17.64 -8.78 -4.72
CA LYS A 149 17.19 -8.42 -3.38
C LYS A 149 15.93 -7.56 -3.44
N ILE A 150 15.04 -7.74 -2.48
CA ILE A 150 13.86 -6.89 -2.30
C ILE A 150 14.31 -5.56 -1.66
N SER A 151 13.66 -4.45 -2.00
CA SER A 151 14.00 -3.16 -1.39
C SER A 151 13.75 -3.17 0.11
N GLN A 152 14.61 -2.49 0.87
CA GLN A 152 14.49 -2.38 2.33
C GLN A 152 13.09 -1.92 2.75
N THR A 153 12.57 -0.86 2.14
CA THR A 153 11.22 -0.33 2.45
C THR A 153 10.12 -1.37 2.25
N THR A 154 10.23 -2.24 1.23
CA THR A 154 9.26 -3.33 1.02
C THR A 154 9.31 -4.32 2.17
N VAL A 155 10.52 -4.75 2.56
CA VAL A 155 10.69 -5.73 3.64
C VAL A 155 10.25 -5.14 4.99
N GLU A 156 10.55 -3.88 5.29
CA GLU A 156 10.08 -3.19 6.49
C GLU A 156 8.54 -3.13 6.57
N ASN A 157 7.87 -2.95 5.43
CA ASN A 157 6.41 -3.03 5.37
C ASN A 157 5.88 -4.44 5.64
N GLU A 158 6.59 -5.49 5.15
CA GLU A 158 6.28 -6.88 5.47
C GLU A 158 6.45 -7.14 6.97
N GLN A 159 7.60 -6.76 7.54
CA GLN A 159 7.91 -6.87 8.97
C GLN A 159 6.86 -6.18 9.85
N SER A 160 6.42 -4.97 9.45
CA SER A 160 5.35 -4.26 10.15
C SER A 160 4.03 -5.03 10.16
N SER A 161 3.70 -5.73 9.06
CA SER A 161 2.49 -6.56 8.99
C SER A 161 2.62 -7.81 9.85
N VAL A 162 3.81 -8.43 9.91
CA VAL A 162 4.09 -9.59 10.77
C VAL A 162 3.99 -9.20 12.24
N ASN A 163 4.64 -8.11 12.67
CA ASN A 163 4.59 -7.67 14.06
C ASN A 163 3.17 -7.23 14.49
N ALA A 164 2.38 -6.65 13.57
CA ALA A 164 0.98 -6.35 13.85
C ALA A 164 0.15 -7.62 14.10
N MET A 165 0.40 -8.70 13.36
CA MET A 165 -0.20 -10.01 13.59
C MET A 165 0.25 -10.60 14.93
N MET A 166 1.56 -10.61 15.20
CA MET A 166 2.11 -11.16 16.45
C MET A 166 1.54 -10.44 17.68
N SER A 167 1.48 -9.11 17.65
CA SER A 167 0.86 -8.32 18.72
C SER A 167 -0.62 -8.66 18.94
N TRP A 168 -1.36 -8.92 17.85
CA TRP A 168 -2.75 -9.35 17.96
C TRP A 168 -2.87 -10.76 18.54
N LEU A 169 -2.04 -11.72 18.08
CA LEU A 169 -2.00 -13.10 18.61
C LEU A 169 -1.55 -13.13 20.08
N TYR A 170 -0.61 -12.26 20.48
CA TYR A 170 -0.20 -12.09 21.88
C TYR A 170 -1.37 -11.65 22.75
N LYS A 171 -2.16 -10.68 22.33
CA LYS A 171 -3.38 -10.26 23.04
C LYS A 171 -4.43 -11.37 23.11
N LYS A 172 -4.43 -12.30 22.15
CA LYS A 172 -5.27 -13.51 22.16
C LYS A 172 -4.66 -14.67 22.96
N LYS A 173 -3.44 -14.49 23.50
CA LYS A 173 -2.71 -15.49 24.29
C LYS A 173 -2.32 -16.75 23.50
N GLU A 174 -2.20 -16.62 22.18
CA GLU A 174 -1.78 -17.68 21.27
C GLU A 174 -0.26 -17.77 21.10
N THR A 175 0.47 -16.75 21.53
CA THR A 175 1.93 -16.67 21.55
C THR A 175 2.43 -15.98 22.81
N TYR A 176 3.71 -16.15 23.15
CA TYR A 176 4.36 -15.50 24.29
C TYR A 176 5.14 -14.24 23.92
N ILE A 177 5.31 -13.98 22.62
CA ILE A 177 6.00 -12.79 22.11
C ILE A 177 5.01 -11.87 21.40
N ASP A 178 5.17 -10.56 21.55
CA ASP A 178 4.32 -9.53 20.93
C ASP A 178 4.84 -9.05 19.58
N GLY A 179 6.02 -9.53 19.15
CA GLY A 179 6.65 -9.25 17.89
C GLY A 179 8.06 -9.81 17.80
N PHE A 180 8.67 -9.68 16.62
CA PHE A 180 10.04 -10.09 16.33
C PHE A 180 11.00 -8.91 16.33
N ASP A 181 12.24 -9.18 16.71
CA ASP A 181 13.37 -8.25 16.64
C ASP A 181 14.08 -8.44 15.29
N PHE A 182 13.60 -7.72 14.27
CA PHE A 182 14.19 -7.78 12.94
C PHE A 182 15.50 -6.99 12.87
N LYS A 183 16.56 -7.58 12.26
CA LYS A 183 17.77 -6.84 11.92
C LYS A 183 17.44 -5.71 10.95
N ARG A 184 17.97 -4.52 11.25
CA ARG A 184 17.80 -3.33 10.41
C ARG A 184 19.12 -3.00 9.73
N LEU A 185 19.05 -2.64 8.46
CA LEU A 185 20.20 -2.05 7.79
C LEU A 185 20.45 -0.65 8.37
N LYS A 186 21.71 -0.27 8.53
CA LYS A 186 22.05 1.12 8.85
C LYS A 186 21.54 2.00 7.71
N ALA A 187 20.92 3.09 8.07
CA ALA A 187 20.58 4.13 7.10
C ALA A 187 21.88 4.67 6.52
N VAL A 188 22.08 4.49 5.23
CA VAL A 188 23.16 5.15 4.49
C VAL A 188 22.57 6.40 3.90
N ASP A 189 23.16 7.54 4.20
CA ASP A 189 22.84 8.77 3.48
C ASP A 189 23.32 8.61 2.03
N LYS A 190 22.35 8.37 1.15
CA LYS A 190 22.63 8.19 -0.27
C LYS A 190 22.80 9.50 -1.03
N GLY A 191 22.83 10.62 -0.30
CA GLY A 191 22.89 11.95 -0.87
C GLY A 191 21.57 12.43 -1.47
N ALA A 192 21.49 13.73 -1.71
CA ALA A 192 20.28 14.37 -2.25
C ALA A 192 19.94 13.86 -3.67
N GLU A 193 20.94 13.50 -4.47
CA GLU A 193 20.73 13.04 -5.86
C GLU A 193 20.06 11.67 -5.94
N GLU A 194 20.45 10.69 -5.09
CA GLU A 194 19.79 9.37 -5.08
C GLU A 194 18.38 9.40 -4.47
N ASN A 195 18.09 10.37 -3.61
CA ASN A 195 16.76 10.60 -3.07
C ASN A 195 15.84 11.34 -4.05
N ARG A 196 16.42 11.98 -5.07
CA ARG A 196 15.69 12.67 -6.13
C ARG A 196 14.96 11.65 -6.99
N ARG A 197 13.64 11.72 -7.01
CA ARG A 197 12.87 10.85 -7.90
C ARG A 197 13.12 11.26 -9.33
N ASN A 198 13.53 10.29 -10.14
CA ASN A 198 13.70 10.50 -11.58
C ASN A 198 12.37 10.98 -12.19
N THR A 199 12.45 12.08 -12.91
CA THR A 199 11.33 12.67 -13.62
C THR A 199 11.79 13.09 -15.02
N PHE A 200 10.89 13.58 -15.82
CA PHE A 200 11.18 14.10 -17.16
C PHE A 200 11.92 15.45 -17.08
N THR A 201 12.75 15.73 -18.07
CA THR A 201 13.23 17.09 -18.36
C THR A 201 12.16 17.85 -19.14
N ASP A 202 12.28 19.18 -19.20
CA ASP A 202 11.34 20.03 -19.96
C ASP A 202 11.39 19.73 -21.46
N GLU A 203 12.59 19.45 -21.99
CA GLU A 203 12.77 19.03 -23.40
C GLU A 203 12.11 17.68 -23.69
N GLU A 204 12.25 16.72 -22.77
CA GLU A 204 11.61 15.42 -22.89
C GLU A 204 10.09 15.55 -22.88
N VAL A 205 9.54 16.41 -21.99
CA VAL A 205 8.10 16.68 -21.97
C VAL A 205 7.65 17.35 -23.26
N GLY A 206 8.44 18.27 -23.82
CA GLY A 206 8.14 18.87 -25.12
C GLY A 206 8.03 17.82 -26.24
N ARG A 207 9.00 16.89 -26.34
CA ARG A 207 8.94 15.78 -27.30
C ARG A 207 7.78 14.83 -27.02
N TRP A 208 7.55 14.52 -25.74
CA TRP A 208 6.50 13.61 -25.31
C TRP A 208 5.10 14.15 -25.61
N THR A 209 4.83 15.43 -25.34
CA THR A 209 3.53 16.08 -25.63
C THR A 209 3.26 16.17 -27.14
N LYS A 210 4.29 16.39 -27.94
CA LYS A 210 4.16 16.33 -29.42
C LYS A 210 3.78 14.91 -29.85
N ALA A 211 4.54 13.91 -29.41
CA ALA A 211 4.24 12.51 -29.72
C ALA A 211 2.84 12.10 -29.22
N LEU A 212 2.43 12.56 -28.04
CA LEU A 212 1.09 12.31 -27.47
C LEU A 212 -0.01 12.90 -28.36
N SER A 213 0.16 14.13 -28.83
CA SER A 213 -0.83 14.78 -29.75
C SER A 213 -1.00 13.99 -31.03
N GLU A 214 0.10 13.57 -31.67
CA GLU A 214 0.06 12.74 -32.87
C GLU A 214 -0.56 11.37 -32.61
N TYR A 215 -0.25 10.78 -31.46
CA TYR A 215 -0.76 9.48 -31.01
C TYR A 215 -2.27 9.47 -30.78
N ILE A 216 -2.82 10.53 -30.21
CA ILE A 216 -4.26 10.71 -30.00
C ILE A 216 -4.94 10.91 -31.37
N LYS A 217 -4.45 11.84 -32.18
CA LYS A 217 -4.99 12.11 -33.51
C LYS A 217 -5.03 10.88 -34.43
N ASP A 218 -4.01 10.03 -34.31
CA ASP A 218 -3.98 8.79 -35.08
C ASP A 218 -5.05 7.79 -34.58
N ALA A 219 -5.30 7.71 -33.27
CA ALA A 219 -6.38 6.90 -32.74
C ALA A 219 -7.78 7.43 -33.14
N GLU A 220 -7.94 8.73 -33.21
CA GLU A 220 -9.23 9.40 -33.55
C GLU A 220 -9.65 9.26 -35.02
N LYS A 221 -8.76 8.80 -35.90
CA LYS A 221 -9.10 8.53 -37.29
C LYS A 221 -10.18 7.46 -37.47
N ASP A 222 -10.19 6.47 -36.57
CA ASP A 222 -11.18 5.39 -36.53
C ASP A 222 -11.47 4.93 -35.13
N LEU A 223 -12.43 5.53 -34.47
CA LEU A 223 -12.87 5.20 -33.11
C LEU A 223 -13.86 4.02 -33.06
N THR A 224 -14.25 3.47 -34.20
CA THR A 224 -15.07 2.25 -34.27
C THR A 224 -14.24 1.03 -33.90
N GLU A 225 -12.92 1.10 -34.10
CA GLU A 225 -11.96 0.09 -33.64
C GLU A 225 -11.73 0.20 -32.13
N PRO A 226 -12.09 -0.84 -31.34
CA PRO A 226 -12.00 -0.79 -29.87
C PRO A 226 -10.60 -0.47 -29.34
N ASN A 227 -9.55 -0.93 -30.02
CA ASN A 227 -8.17 -0.65 -29.63
C ASN A 227 -7.82 0.84 -29.79
N ASN A 228 -8.34 1.50 -30.83
CA ASN A 228 -8.15 2.93 -31.05
C ASN A 228 -8.89 3.76 -30.00
N LEU A 229 -10.09 3.36 -29.63
CA LEU A 229 -10.82 4.02 -28.55
C LEU A 229 -10.05 3.93 -27.20
N VAL A 230 -9.54 2.75 -26.86
CA VAL A 230 -8.69 2.57 -25.64
C VAL A 230 -7.42 3.42 -25.76
N LYS A 231 -6.78 3.45 -26.93
CA LYS A 231 -5.58 4.25 -27.22
C LYS A 231 -5.83 5.75 -27.01
N ALA A 232 -6.94 6.28 -27.53
CA ALA A 232 -7.33 7.69 -27.35
C ALA A 232 -7.59 8.02 -25.88
N VAL A 233 -8.41 7.22 -25.19
CA VAL A 233 -8.72 7.43 -23.76
C VAL A 233 -7.45 7.37 -22.91
N CYS A 234 -6.54 6.42 -23.16
CA CYS A 234 -5.25 6.35 -22.46
C CYS A 234 -4.35 7.55 -22.77
N GLY A 235 -4.35 8.04 -24.02
CA GLY A 235 -3.64 9.25 -24.39
C GLY A 235 -4.14 10.47 -23.62
N TYR A 236 -5.44 10.69 -23.62
CA TYR A 236 -6.05 11.77 -22.82
C TYR A 236 -5.81 11.62 -21.31
N TYR A 237 -5.88 10.39 -20.79
CA TYR A 237 -5.53 10.13 -19.39
C TYR A 237 -4.10 10.57 -19.07
N LEU A 238 -3.13 10.23 -19.90
CA LEU A 238 -1.72 10.57 -19.69
C LEU A 238 -1.47 12.08 -19.81
N GLY A 239 -2.10 12.75 -20.78
CA GLY A 239 -2.04 14.21 -20.90
C GLY A 239 -2.64 14.93 -19.70
N PHE A 240 -3.80 14.46 -19.25
CA PHE A 240 -4.46 15.00 -18.05
C PHE A 240 -3.63 14.76 -16.77
N SER A 241 -2.94 13.61 -16.67
CA SER A 241 -2.00 13.34 -15.56
C SER A 241 -0.87 14.37 -15.51
N LEU A 242 -0.36 14.79 -16.67
CA LEU A 242 0.73 15.76 -16.77
C LEU A 242 0.31 17.16 -16.28
N ILE A 243 -0.90 17.60 -16.60
CA ILE A 243 -1.39 18.95 -16.24
C ILE A 243 -2.02 19.04 -14.85
N THR A 244 -2.42 17.91 -14.25
CA THR A 244 -3.12 17.90 -12.96
C THR A 244 -2.31 17.35 -11.81
N GLY A 245 -1.33 16.49 -12.10
CA GLY A 245 -0.56 15.78 -11.09
C GLY A 245 -1.38 14.91 -10.16
N LEU A 246 -2.59 14.49 -10.53
CA LEU A 246 -3.47 13.64 -9.73
C LEU A 246 -2.82 12.28 -9.42
N ARG A 247 -3.18 11.68 -8.29
CA ARG A 247 -2.83 10.28 -8.07
C ARG A 247 -3.63 9.39 -9.01
N ARG A 248 -3.02 8.31 -9.48
CA ARG A 248 -3.68 7.35 -10.37
C ARG A 248 -5.07 6.93 -9.89
N GLY A 249 -5.19 6.58 -8.61
CA GLY A 249 -6.47 6.15 -8.05
C GLY A 249 -7.52 7.26 -7.97
N GLU A 250 -7.10 8.49 -7.80
CA GLU A 250 -7.98 9.67 -7.83
C GLU A 250 -8.44 9.96 -9.27
N GLN A 251 -7.51 9.98 -10.23
CA GLN A 251 -7.80 10.29 -11.63
C GLN A 251 -8.69 9.25 -12.30
N LEU A 252 -8.46 7.95 -12.04
CA LEU A 252 -9.28 6.87 -12.59
C LEU A 252 -10.73 6.87 -12.06
N GLN A 253 -10.99 7.58 -10.96
CA GLN A 253 -12.32 7.68 -10.37
C GLN A 253 -12.99 9.04 -10.61
N LEU A 254 -12.36 9.94 -11.40
CA LEU A 254 -12.99 11.20 -11.77
C LEU A 254 -14.24 10.94 -12.61
N LYS A 255 -15.30 11.63 -12.24
CA LYS A 255 -16.54 11.73 -12.99
C LYS A 255 -16.59 13.07 -13.70
N TRP A 256 -17.45 13.20 -14.68
CA TRP A 256 -17.66 14.46 -15.38
C TRP A 256 -18.09 15.58 -14.43
N SER A 257 -18.89 15.28 -13.40
CA SER A 257 -19.29 16.22 -12.34
C SER A 257 -18.16 16.71 -11.45
N ASP A 258 -16.98 16.09 -11.52
CA ASP A 258 -15.82 16.48 -10.71
C ASP A 258 -14.93 17.54 -11.40
N VAL A 259 -15.22 17.88 -12.67
CA VAL A 259 -14.42 18.83 -13.48
C VAL A 259 -15.34 19.90 -14.04
N GLU A 260 -15.04 21.14 -13.71
CA GLU A 260 -15.79 22.32 -14.14
C GLU A 260 -14.87 23.24 -14.95
N ASP A 261 -15.34 23.73 -16.10
CA ASP A 261 -14.70 24.83 -16.82
C ASP A 261 -14.98 26.14 -16.10
N MET A 262 -13.93 26.90 -15.84
CA MET A 262 -14.03 28.18 -15.12
C MET A 262 -13.93 29.36 -16.07
N GLU A 263 -14.99 30.10 -16.22
CA GLU A 263 -14.93 31.40 -16.87
C GLU A 263 -14.12 32.39 -16.01
N HIS A 264 -12.99 32.84 -16.57
CA HIS A 264 -12.13 33.84 -15.93
C HIS A 264 -11.52 34.77 -16.97
N GLU A 265 -11.37 36.05 -16.65
CA GLU A 265 -10.81 37.05 -17.56
C GLU A 265 -9.43 36.69 -18.11
N VAL A 266 -8.60 36.03 -17.29
CA VAL A 266 -7.27 35.58 -17.71
C VAL A 266 -7.37 34.49 -18.78
N ALA A 267 -8.34 33.54 -18.66
CA ALA A 267 -8.56 32.50 -19.66
C ALA A 267 -9.07 33.11 -20.99
N ARG A 268 -9.95 34.11 -20.91
CA ARG A 268 -10.47 34.80 -22.11
C ARG A 268 -9.39 35.52 -22.95
N LYS A 269 -8.28 35.92 -22.31
CA LYS A 269 -7.17 36.65 -22.93
C LYS A 269 -6.02 35.73 -23.40
N ASN A 270 -6.09 34.43 -23.14
CA ASN A 270 -5.01 33.48 -23.38
C ASN A 270 -5.57 32.22 -24.09
N PRO A 271 -4.75 31.47 -24.82
CA PRO A 271 -5.17 30.27 -25.51
C PRO A 271 -5.23 29.02 -24.59
N PHE A 272 -5.80 29.17 -23.39
CA PHE A 272 -6.03 28.05 -22.47
C PHE A 272 -7.32 28.25 -21.68
N ASP A 273 -7.90 27.16 -21.25
CA ASP A 273 -9.04 27.13 -20.34
C ASP A 273 -8.56 26.93 -18.89
N LEU A 274 -9.36 27.31 -17.90
CA LEU A 274 -9.11 27.04 -16.50
C LEU A 274 -10.10 25.97 -16.04
N LEU A 275 -9.57 24.84 -15.59
CA LEU A 275 -10.36 23.73 -15.09
C LEU A 275 -10.29 23.67 -13.57
N LYS A 276 -11.44 23.73 -12.93
CA LYS A 276 -11.58 23.45 -11.50
C LYS A 276 -11.85 21.97 -11.29
N ILE A 277 -10.96 21.31 -10.59
CA ILE A 277 -11.01 19.88 -10.34
C ILE A 277 -11.37 19.63 -8.87
N THR A 278 -12.37 18.80 -8.64
CA THR A 278 -12.81 18.36 -7.32
C THR A 278 -12.36 16.90 -7.13
N VAL A 279 -11.47 16.66 -6.18
CA VAL A 279 -11.13 15.29 -5.73
C VAL A 279 -11.99 14.97 -4.53
N ARG A 280 -12.92 14.04 -4.67
CA ARG A 280 -13.83 13.63 -3.61
C ARG A 280 -13.08 12.92 -2.49
N GLY A 281 -13.49 13.13 -1.24
CA GLY A 281 -12.86 12.51 -0.07
C GLY A 281 -12.83 10.99 -0.12
N GLU A 282 -13.86 10.37 -0.67
CA GLU A 282 -13.98 8.91 -0.83
C GLU A 282 -12.95 8.32 -1.80
N THR A 283 -12.54 9.08 -2.84
CA THR A 283 -11.53 8.67 -3.82
C THR A 283 -10.12 9.08 -3.42
N SER A 284 -9.99 9.98 -2.45
CA SER A 284 -8.73 10.52 -1.98
C SER A 284 -8.05 9.57 -0.98
N LYS A 285 -6.74 9.35 -1.15
CA LYS A 285 -5.92 8.58 -0.19
C LYS A 285 -5.97 9.14 1.23
N VAL A 286 -6.11 10.46 1.37
CA VAL A 286 -6.17 11.16 2.66
C VAL A 286 -7.59 11.38 3.16
N ARG A 287 -8.60 10.85 2.46
CA ARG A 287 -10.04 10.94 2.79
C ARG A 287 -10.54 12.37 3.03
N LYS A 288 -9.93 13.35 2.37
CA LYS A 288 -10.35 14.76 2.40
C LYS A 288 -10.69 15.20 0.99
N THR A 289 -11.83 15.88 0.84
CA THR A 289 -12.18 16.56 -0.41
C THR A 289 -11.26 17.76 -0.58
N ARG A 290 -10.75 17.94 -1.81
CA ARG A 290 -9.98 19.12 -2.18
C ARG A 290 -10.38 19.61 -3.57
N LYS A 291 -10.24 20.90 -3.78
CA LYS A 291 -10.47 21.56 -5.06
C LYS A 291 -9.22 22.33 -5.46
N PHE A 292 -8.90 22.30 -6.72
CA PHE A 292 -7.78 23.08 -7.27
C PHE A 292 -8.03 23.41 -8.72
N VAL A 293 -7.30 24.37 -9.25
CA VAL A 293 -7.46 24.85 -10.62
C VAL A 293 -6.18 24.58 -11.40
N VAL A 294 -6.34 24.15 -12.64
CA VAL A 294 -5.25 23.90 -13.59
C VAL A 294 -5.55 24.55 -14.93
N LYS A 295 -4.49 24.75 -15.73
CA LYS A 295 -4.60 25.17 -17.13
C LYS A 295 -4.76 23.93 -18.02
N ASP A 296 -5.70 24.00 -18.97
CA ASP A 296 -5.84 23.04 -20.05
C ASP A 296 -6.06 23.78 -21.37
N SER A 297 -5.68 23.19 -22.45
CA SER A 297 -5.92 23.75 -23.80
C SER A 297 -6.60 22.75 -24.74
N VAL A 298 -6.53 21.46 -24.44
CA VAL A 298 -6.93 20.43 -25.41
C VAL A 298 -7.57 19.18 -24.78
N TYR A 299 -7.19 18.80 -23.55
CA TYR A 299 -7.52 17.47 -23.05
C TYR A 299 -9.00 17.32 -22.66
N LEU A 300 -9.59 18.32 -21.99
CA LEU A 300 -11.01 18.26 -21.64
C LEU A 300 -11.88 18.29 -22.88
N LYS A 301 -11.60 19.20 -23.82
CA LYS A 301 -12.35 19.34 -25.08
C LYS A 301 -12.31 18.05 -25.90
N GLY A 302 -11.12 17.44 -26.02
CA GLY A 302 -10.97 16.17 -26.72
C GLY A 302 -11.73 15.02 -26.03
N LEU A 303 -11.72 14.95 -24.72
CA LEU A 303 -12.51 13.96 -23.97
C LEU A 303 -14.02 14.16 -24.12
N ILE A 304 -14.49 15.39 -24.16
CA ILE A 304 -15.90 15.72 -24.44
C ILE A 304 -16.29 15.21 -25.84
N GLU A 305 -15.46 15.49 -26.84
CA GLU A 305 -15.71 15.05 -28.21
C GLU A 305 -15.72 13.52 -28.34
N LEU A 306 -14.75 12.86 -27.72
CA LEU A 306 -14.71 11.40 -27.65
C LEU A 306 -15.97 10.81 -26.98
N THR A 307 -16.44 11.45 -25.90
CA THR A 307 -17.66 11.05 -25.18
C THR A 307 -18.90 11.29 -26.04
N ARG A 308 -18.97 12.41 -26.77
CA ARG A 308 -20.06 12.71 -27.71
C ARG A 308 -20.17 11.64 -28.79
N GLN A 309 -19.07 11.25 -29.39
CA GLN A 309 -19.05 10.21 -30.43
C GLN A 309 -19.50 8.84 -29.88
N ARG A 310 -19.13 8.52 -28.63
CA ARG A 310 -19.62 7.31 -27.93
C ARG A 310 -21.15 7.31 -27.79
N HIS A 311 -21.75 8.46 -27.58
CA HIS A 311 -23.21 8.61 -27.48
C HIS A 311 -23.89 8.84 -28.85
N THR A 312 -23.23 8.46 -29.94
CA THR A 312 -23.78 8.45 -31.32
C THR A 312 -24.18 9.79 -31.90
N GLY A 313 -23.57 10.89 -31.47
CA GLY A 313 -23.69 12.22 -32.14
C GLY A 313 -25.10 12.88 -32.09
N LYS A 314 -26.04 12.30 -31.33
CA LYS A 314 -27.45 12.77 -31.31
C LYS A 314 -27.76 13.80 -30.23
N ILE A 315 -26.80 14.13 -29.38
CA ILE A 315 -27.01 14.94 -28.17
C ILE A 315 -26.24 16.26 -28.33
N LEU A 316 -26.91 17.37 -28.15
CA LEU A 316 -26.31 18.71 -28.11
C LEU A 316 -25.45 18.87 -26.84
N GLU A 317 -24.42 19.72 -26.88
CA GLU A 317 -23.45 19.88 -25.77
C GLU A 317 -24.08 20.11 -24.38
N PRO A 318 -25.08 20.98 -24.21
CA PRO A 318 -25.68 21.19 -22.90
C PRO A 318 -26.33 19.91 -22.33
N ASP A 319 -26.95 19.11 -23.19
CA ASP A 319 -27.63 17.88 -22.78
C ASP A 319 -26.63 16.74 -22.54
N LEU A 320 -25.49 16.73 -23.23
CA LEU A 320 -24.45 15.73 -23.03
C LEU A 320 -23.90 15.78 -21.60
N MET A 321 -23.53 16.95 -21.09
CA MET A 321 -23.00 17.09 -19.75
C MET A 321 -24.00 16.67 -18.67
N ALA A 322 -25.27 17.00 -18.83
CA ALA A 322 -26.33 16.54 -17.93
C ALA A 322 -26.47 15.01 -17.94
N LEU A 323 -26.37 14.39 -19.12
CA LEU A 323 -26.48 12.95 -19.29
C LEU A 323 -25.31 12.20 -18.65
N VAL A 324 -24.06 12.67 -18.89
CA VAL A 324 -22.84 11.94 -18.51
C VAL A 324 -22.25 12.32 -17.14
N GLN A 325 -22.85 13.25 -16.41
CA GLN A 325 -22.30 13.81 -15.17
C GLN A 325 -21.80 12.76 -14.16
N ASN A 326 -22.44 11.59 -14.10
CA ASN A 326 -22.08 10.49 -13.20
C ASN A 326 -21.15 9.45 -13.85
N GLU A 327 -20.88 9.57 -15.13
CA GLU A 327 -19.97 8.65 -15.82
C GLU A 327 -18.51 8.92 -15.46
N VAL A 328 -17.70 7.85 -15.53
CA VAL A 328 -16.25 7.94 -15.35
C VAL A 328 -15.63 8.57 -16.60
N MET A 329 -14.82 9.62 -16.42
CA MET A 329 -14.23 10.37 -17.53
C MET A 329 -13.31 9.51 -18.41
N PHE A 330 -12.38 8.79 -17.79
CA PHE A 330 -11.38 7.99 -18.51
C PHE A 330 -11.89 6.56 -18.74
N SER A 331 -12.92 6.44 -19.53
CA SER A 331 -13.66 5.20 -19.78
C SER A 331 -14.07 5.05 -21.24
N THR A 332 -14.07 3.83 -21.74
CA THR A 332 -14.60 3.50 -23.08
C THR A 332 -16.11 3.24 -23.06
N ASN A 333 -16.72 3.04 -21.88
CA ASN A 333 -18.13 2.71 -21.73
C ASN A 333 -18.89 3.58 -20.69
N GLY A 334 -18.23 4.59 -20.12
CA GLY A 334 -18.77 5.49 -19.10
C GLY A 334 -18.87 4.90 -17.70
N LYS A 335 -18.74 3.58 -17.54
CA LYS A 335 -18.94 2.86 -16.26
C LYS A 335 -17.67 2.44 -15.59
N THR A 336 -16.72 1.92 -16.37
CA THR A 336 -15.45 1.40 -15.86
C THR A 336 -14.27 2.15 -16.46
N ALA A 337 -13.35 2.61 -15.63
CA ALA A 337 -12.13 3.27 -16.09
C ALA A 337 -11.24 2.31 -16.90
N VAL A 338 -10.42 2.87 -17.79
CA VAL A 338 -9.33 2.12 -18.44
C VAL A 338 -8.40 1.49 -17.42
N THR A 339 -7.88 0.31 -17.76
CA THR A 339 -7.05 -0.45 -16.83
C THR A 339 -5.66 0.16 -16.64
N THR A 340 -5.09 -0.01 -15.48
CA THR A 340 -3.70 0.40 -15.20
C THR A 340 -2.71 -0.24 -16.17
N ARG A 341 -2.98 -1.48 -16.60
CA ARG A 341 -2.15 -2.19 -17.58
C ARG A 341 -2.20 -1.51 -18.95
N ALA A 342 -3.39 -1.13 -19.42
CA ALA A 342 -3.54 -0.40 -20.68
C ALA A 342 -2.79 0.93 -20.64
N ILE A 343 -2.95 1.71 -19.56
CA ILE A 343 -2.22 2.98 -19.36
C ILE A 343 -0.69 2.74 -19.44
N GLY A 344 -0.17 1.69 -18.80
CA GLY A 344 1.25 1.35 -18.84
C GLY A 344 1.72 1.05 -20.27
N VAL A 345 1.01 0.19 -20.99
CA VAL A 345 1.34 -0.17 -22.39
C VAL A 345 1.37 1.06 -23.30
N HIS A 346 0.38 1.96 -23.18
CA HIS A 346 0.34 3.17 -24.00
C HIS A 346 1.40 4.20 -23.59
N PHE A 347 1.75 4.26 -22.30
CA PHE A 347 2.86 5.06 -21.81
C PHE A 347 4.19 4.59 -22.40
N ASP A 348 4.49 3.29 -22.36
CA ASP A 348 5.73 2.72 -22.88
C ASP A 348 5.88 2.98 -24.41
N LYS A 349 4.77 2.87 -25.14
CA LYS A 349 4.74 3.26 -26.56
C LYS A 349 5.10 4.74 -26.78
N LEU A 350 4.55 5.63 -25.94
CA LEU A 350 4.84 7.06 -26.01
C LEU A 350 6.28 7.39 -25.62
N ILE A 351 6.86 6.70 -24.64
CA ILE A 351 8.29 6.81 -24.30
C ILE A 351 9.15 6.51 -25.54
N THR A 352 8.82 5.43 -26.26
CA THR A 352 9.54 5.05 -27.49
C THR A 352 9.36 6.08 -28.61
N LEU A 353 8.13 6.54 -28.87
CA LEU A 353 7.83 7.54 -29.90
C LEU A 353 8.50 8.89 -29.62
N ALA A 354 8.54 9.30 -28.35
CA ALA A 354 9.18 10.54 -27.93
C ALA A 354 10.71 10.43 -27.83
N LYS A 355 11.28 9.26 -28.11
CA LYS A 355 12.73 8.98 -28.03
C LYS A 355 13.33 9.39 -26.67
N ILE A 356 12.68 8.95 -25.58
CA ILE A 356 13.17 9.22 -24.23
C ILE A 356 14.16 8.13 -23.85
N GLU A 357 15.39 8.52 -23.68
CA GLU A 357 16.51 7.60 -23.39
C GLU A 357 16.54 7.16 -21.92
N ASN A 358 17.03 5.93 -21.72
CA ASN A 358 17.25 5.37 -20.39
C ASN A 358 16.00 5.39 -19.47
N ALA A 359 14.79 5.39 -20.02
CA ALA A 359 13.55 5.46 -19.25
C ALA A 359 13.45 4.33 -18.20
N ASP A 360 13.81 3.10 -18.58
CA ASP A 360 13.81 1.94 -17.66
C ASP A 360 14.83 2.09 -16.54
N LYS A 361 16.05 2.52 -16.85
CA LYS A 361 17.11 2.74 -15.83
C LYS A 361 16.71 3.85 -14.87
N ARG A 362 16.04 4.87 -15.37
CA ARG A 362 15.50 5.99 -14.57
C ARG A 362 14.21 5.61 -13.84
N GLY A 363 13.61 4.46 -14.13
CA GLY A 363 12.36 4.01 -13.53
C GLY A 363 11.17 4.91 -13.89
N LEU A 364 11.14 5.48 -15.10
CA LEU A 364 10.02 6.30 -15.55
C LEU A 364 8.78 5.44 -15.75
N VAL A 365 7.69 5.86 -15.15
CA VAL A 365 6.38 5.19 -15.16
C VAL A 365 5.29 6.25 -15.31
N PRO A 366 4.02 5.89 -15.61
CA PRO A 366 2.94 6.88 -15.72
C PRO A 366 2.84 7.85 -14.52
N TYR A 367 3.22 7.39 -13.33
CA TYR A 367 3.24 8.22 -12.12
C TYR A 367 4.35 9.31 -12.15
N SER A 368 5.35 9.19 -13.01
CA SER A 368 6.40 10.20 -13.20
C SER A 368 5.85 11.52 -13.74
N MET A 369 4.68 11.51 -14.41
CA MET A 369 3.96 12.72 -14.81
C MET A 369 3.57 13.57 -13.60
N ARG A 370 3.13 12.94 -12.52
CA ARG A 370 2.86 13.64 -11.26
C ARG A 370 4.14 14.18 -10.63
N HIS A 371 5.25 13.45 -10.70
CA HIS A 371 6.53 13.95 -10.22
C HIS A 371 6.95 15.20 -10.99
N TYR A 372 6.83 15.18 -12.32
CA TYR A 372 7.09 16.36 -13.14
C TYR A 372 6.18 17.53 -12.77
N PHE A 373 4.87 17.33 -12.66
CA PHE A 373 3.92 18.38 -12.25
C PHE A 373 4.33 19.04 -10.94
N ILE A 374 4.64 18.23 -9.92
CA ILE A 374 5.01 18.75 -8.60
C ILE A 374 6.34 19.52 -8.67
N THR A 375 7.34 18.96 -9.37
CA THR A 375 8.64 19.61 -9.57
C THR A 375 8.48 20.97 -10.24
N GLN A 376 7.67 21.07 -11.27
CA GLN A 376 7.39 22.34 -11.95
C GLN A 376 6.72 23.37 -11.03
N ARG A 377 5.79 22.95 -10.18
CA ARG A 377 5.14 23.85 -9.20
C ARG A 377 6.13 24.33 -8.14
N VAL A 378 6.99 23.47 -7.65
CA VAL A 378 8.06 23.82 -6.71
C VAL A 378 9.07 24.78 -7.35
N ASN A 379 9.47 24.51 -8.62
CA ASN A 379 10.39 25.37 -9.37
C ASN A 379 9.79 26.73 -9.73
N SER A 380 8.46 26.81 -9.85
CA SER A 380 7.72 28.07 -10.07
C SER A 380 7.54 28.89 -8.80
N ASN A 381 8.28 28.59 -7.72
CA ASN A 381 8.23 29.27 -6.42
C ASN A 381 6.86 29.28 -5.73
N LEU A 382 5.97 28.32 -6.04
CA LEU A 382 4.76 28.16 -5.24
C LEU A 382 5.14 27.69 -3.83
N PRO A 383 4.49 28.23 -2.79
CA PRO A 383 4.72 27.77 -1.42
C PRO A 383 4.48 26.24 -1.29
N PRO A 384 5.35 25.49 -0.57
CA PRO A 384 5.19 24.06 -0.38
C PRO A 384 3.81 23.66 0.15
N ALA A 385 3.20 24.51 0.98
CA ALA A 385 1.84 24.31 1.49
C ALA A 385 0.78 24.30 0.37
N SER A 386 0.86 25.25 -0.58
CA SER A 386 -0.06 25.32 -1.72
C SER A 386 0.10 24.11 -2.65
N VAL A 387 1.34 23.69 -2.91
CA VAL A 387 1.62 22.49 -3.71
C VAL A 387 1.11 21.24 -3.00
N ALA A 388 1.30 21.14 -1.69
CA ALA A 388 0.83 20.03 -0.88
C ALA A 388 -0.71 19.92 -0.90
N GLU A 389 -1.42 21.05 -0.80
CA GLU A 389 -2.89 21.11 -0.88
C GLU A 389 -3.38 20.69 -2.26
N MET A 390 -2.87 21.28 -3.35
CA MET A 390 -3.23 20.90 -4.73
C MET A 390 -3.03 19.41 -4.97
N CYS A 391 -1.90 18.87 -4.56
CA CYS A 391 -1.53 17.48 -4.81
C CYS A 391 -2.07 16.51 -3.75
N GLY A 392 -2.71 17.00 -2.67
CA GLY A 392 -3.24 16.16 -1.58
C GLY A 392 -2.16 15.34 -0.87
N THR A 393 -1.00 15.95 -0.61
CA THR A 393 0.13 15.33 0.11
C THR A 393 0.52 16.19 1.32
N SER A 394 1.50 15.77 2.11
CA SER A 394 1.99 16.59 3.22
C SER A 394 3.09 17.56 2.76
N ILE A 395 3.23 18.69 3.46
CA ILE A 395 4.32 19.64 3.26
C ILE A 395 5.67 18.93 3.41
N THR A 396 5.83 18.14 4.46
CA THR A 396 7.04 17.32 4.70
C THR A 396 7.40 16.42 3.52
N GLN A 397 6.38 15.85 2.83
CA GLN A 397 6.63 15.02 1.64
C GLN A 397 7.08 15.87 0.45
N ILE A 398 6.57 17.09 0.29
CA ILE A 398 7.02 18.02 -0.75
C ILE A 398 8.47 18.43 -0.47
N GLU A 399 8.78 18.85 0.74
CA GLU A 399 10.12 19.28 1.14
C GLU A 399 11.14 18.14 0.99
N LYS A 400 10.83 16.95 1.51
CA LYS A 400 11.73 15.79 1.46
C LYS A 400 11.98 15.26 0.05
N THR A 401 11.02 15.35 -0.85
CA THR A 401 11.08 14.64 -2.14
C THR A 401 11.33 15.57 -3.32
N TYR A 402 10.90 16.83 -3.26
CA TYR A 402 10.90 17.75 -4.40
C TYR A 402 11.62 19.07 -4.13
N TYR A 403 11.80 19.44 -2.85
CA TYR A 403 12.46 20.69 -2.49
C TYR A 403 13.96 20.44 -2.36
N HIS A 404 14.62 20.25 -3.50
CA HIS A 404 16.08 20.16 -3.55
C HIS A 404 16.63 21.54 -3.90
N THR A 405 17.56 22.01 -3.08
CA THR A 405 18.24 23.28 -3.33
C THR A 405 19.22 23.07 -4.49
N THR A 406 18.85 23.51 -5.68
CA THR A 406 19.77 23.58 -6.82
C THR A 406 20.74 24.75 -6.61
N GLU A 407 21.89 24.71 -7.29
CA GLU A 407 22.86 25.83 -7.24
C GLU A 407 22.22 27.16 -7.65
N GLU A 408 21.38 27.16 -8.69
CA GLU A 408 20.59 28.33 -9.11
C GLU A 408 19.67 28.84 -8.00
N LYS A 409 19.04 27.93 -7.25
CA LYS A 409 18.16 28.29 -6.13
C LYS A 409 18.95 28.79 -4.93
N MET A 410 20.15 28.25 -4.68
CA MET A 410 21.07 28.80 -3.66
C MET A 410 21.48 30.23 -4.03
N VAL A 411 21.83 30.48 -5.29
CA VAL A 411 22.14 31.82 -5.78
C VAL A 411 20.93 32.75 -5.66
N SER A 412 19.75 32.29 -6.10
CA SER A 412 18.51 33.09 -5.98
C SER A 412 18.18 33.43 -4.52
N ASN A 413 18.35 32.47 -3.61
CA ASN A 413 18.14 32.69 -2.18
C ASN A 413 19.16 33.67 -1.59
N ALA A 414 20.42 33.58 -2.03
CA ALA A 414 21.48 34.52 -1.60
C ALA A 414 21.21 35.95 -2.09
N LEU A 415 20.55 36.10 -3.24
CA LEU A 415 20.20 37.43 -3.80
C LEU A 415 18.85 37.95 -3.31
N ALA A 416 18.11 37.15 -2.52
CA ALA A 416 16.82 37.56 -1.98
C ALA A 416 16.99 38.53 -0.79
N GLY A 417 16.14 39.54 -0.77
CA GLY A 417 16.02 40.42 0.39
C GLY A 417 16.99 41.61 0.43
N TYR A 418 18.09 41.61 -0.33
CA TYR A 418 19.02 42.77 -0.40
C TYR A 418 19.78 42.79 -1.72
N TYR A 419 20.38 43.95 -2.02
CA TYR A 419 21.35 44.11 -3.09
C TYR A 419 22.60 44.85 -2.53
N VAL A 420 23.72 44.69 -3.21
CA VAL A 420 24.98 45.37 -2.83
C VAL A 420 25.16 46.57 -3.73
N LYS A 421 25.33 47.75 -3.12
CA LYS A 421 25.68 49.00 -3.79
C LYS A 421 26.83 49.66 -3.03
N ASP A 422 27.91 50.00 -3.72
CA ASP A 422 29.09 50.64 -3.16
C ASP A 422 29.67 49.92 -1.92
N GLY A 423 29.62 48.57 -1.93
CA GLY A 423 30.09 47.74 -0.84
C GLY A 423 29.13 47.62 0.35
N MET A 424 27.94 48.20 0.28
CA MET A 424 26.92 48.18 1.34
C MET A 424 25.76 47.24 0.94
N LEU A 425 25.25 46.50 1.93
CA LEU A 425 24.02 45.71 1.82
C LEU A 425 22.81 46.60 1.98
N ILE A 426 21.99 46.70 0.95
CA ILE A 426 20.77 47.54 0.94
C ILE A 426 19.57 46.57 0.85
N PRO A 427 18.61 46.60 1.82
CA PRO A 427 17.37 45.84 1.73
C PRO A 427 16.58 46.23 0.46
N LYS A 428 15.92 45.22 -0.15
CA LYS A 428 15.02 45.42 -1.30
C LYS A 428 13.67 45.93 -0.86
#